data_6c0ccf9b27c0f0e2ea19daf8fcd310e2
#
_entry.id   6c0ccf9b27c0f0e2ea19daf8fcd310e2
#
_cell.length_a   1.000
_cell.length_b   1.000
_cell.length_c   1.000
_cell.angle_alpha   90.00
_cell.angle_beta   90.00
_cell.angle_gamma   90.00
#
_symmetry.space_group_name_H-M   'P 1'
#
loop_
_entity.id
_entity.type
_entity.pdbx_description
1 polymer ?
#
loop_
_entity_poly.entity_id
_entity_poly.type
_entity_poly.pdbx_seq_one_letter_code
_entity_poly.pdbx_strand_id
1 'polypeptide(L)'
;RVHPWCSYLRVASTQSLPRKTGTGVIGPGREGCVMDFQFAATAFATAFTIIDPIGMIPLTLASTGNLAADARSKIVNQAVLVAAGIMLFMGVVGRPLLGSLGITLPAFTIAGGILLFLIAIDMLFARKTGVKRTDEEEREAAEVENPAVFPLAVPMISGPGTIATVLLLVSLTHGDRLRIAIVFSAYLAALLVTWLCMRAATLLLRIFGNTGIHVVTRLLGIILAALAVQFVLNGLMDTPLLKR
;
A
#
# COMPACT_ATOMS: atom_id res chain seq x y z
N ARG A 1 24.94 -5.97 -14.52
CA ARG A 1 23.69 -6.15 -15.32
C ARG A 1 22.59 -5.37 -14.64
N VAL A 2 22.05 -4.38 -15.35
CA VAL A 2 21.19 -3.32 -14.83
C VAL A 2 19.77 -3.86 -14.66
N HIS A 3 19.11 -3.58 -13.52
CA HIS A 3 17.75 -3.99 -13.18
C HIS A 3 16.71 -3.44 -14.19
N PRO A 4 15.61 -4.16 -14.53
CA PRO A 4 14.63 -3.79 -15.55
C PRO A 4 13.93 -2.44 -15.31
N TRP A 5 13.88 -1.96 -14.09
CA TRP A 5 13.39 -0.61 -13.76
C TRP A 5 14.29 0.53 -14.31
N CYS A 6 15.57 0.25 -14.59
CA CYS A 6 16.46 1.21 -15.22
C CYS A 6 16.16 1.37 -16.72
N SER A 7 15.54 0.36 -17.36
CA SER A 7 15.23 0.36 -18.79
C SER A 7 13.98 1.21 -19.12
N TYR A 8 12.98 1.25 -18.22
CA TYR A 8 11.77 2.03 -18.44
C TYR A 8 12.00 3.53 -18.33
N LEU A 9 12.98 3.95 -17.52
CA LEU A 9 13.39 5.37 -17.40
C LEU A 9 14.35 5.80 -18.51
N ARG A 10 14.94 4.86 -19.27
CA ARG A 10 15.88 5.18 -20.34
C ARG A 10 15.21 5.44 -21.69
N VAL A 11 13.97 5.03 -21.90
CA VAL A 11 13.26 5.25 -23.18
C VAL A 11 12.80 6.71 -23.33
N ALA A 12 12.70 7.46 -22.23
CA ALA A 12 12.32 8.89 -22.29
C ALA A 12 13.50 9.87 -22.47
N SER A 13 14.76 9.41 -22.52
CA SER A 13 15.92 10.28 -22.53
C SER A 13 16.89 10.08 -23.70
N THR A 14 16.56 9.28 -24.73
CA THR A 14 17.38 9.19 -25.94
C THR A 14 16.94 10.19 -27.00
N GLN A 15 17.11 11.49 -26.69
CA GLN A 15 17.39 12.48 -27.71
C GLN A 15 18.88 12.81 -27.65
N SER A 16 19.56 12.45 -28.72
CA SER A 16 20.95 12.71 -29.00
C SER A 16 21.30 14.20 -28.85
N LEU A 17 22.09 14.55 -27.83
CA LEU A 17 22.71 15.86 -27.74
C LEU A 17 24.20 15.75 -28.11
N PRO A 18 24.74 16.74 -28.86
CA PRO A 18 26.10 16.72 -29.33
C PRO A 18 27.09 16.94 -28.17
N ARG A 19 28.17 16.16 -28.22
CA ARG A 19 29.32 16.20 -27.34
C ARG A 19 29.93 17.61 -27.32
N LYS A 20 29.67 18.40 -26.27
CA LYS A 20 30.44 19.60 -25.95
C LYS A 20 31.38 19.26 -24.79
N THR A 21 32.68 19.26 -25.13
CA THR A 21 33.78 19.34 -24.19
C THR A 21 33.67 20.66 -23.41
N GLY A 22 33.41 20.56 -22.12
CA GLY A 22 33.39 21.68 -21.21
C GLY A 22 33.42 21.17 -19.78
N THR A 23 34.58 21.30 -19.13
CA THR A 23 34.83 21.03 -17.72
C THR A 23 33.90 21.87 -16.84
N GLY A 24 32.79 21.28 -16.44
CA GLY A 24 31.92 21.80 -15.41
C GLY A 24 31.69 20.66 -14.40
N VAL A 25 32.32 20.78 -13.23
CA VAL A 25 32.07 19.92 -12.08
C VAL A 25 30.61 20.10 -11.65
N ILE A 26 29.73 19.25 -12.17
CA ILE A 26 28.35 19.15 -11.69
C ILE A 26 28.39 18.25 -10.47
N GLY A 27 28.19 18.85 -9.29
CA GLY A 27 28.22 18.14 -8.02
C GLY A 27 27.18 17.01 -7.94
N PRO A 28 27.49 15.91 -7.21
CA PRO A 28 26.68 14.69 -7.14
C PRO A 28 25.34 14.84 -6.42
N GLY A 29 24.89 16.05 -6.10
CA GLY A 29 23.72 16.28 -5.23
C GLY A 29 22.35 16.33 -5.91
N ARG A 30 22.26 16.56 -7.21
CA ARG A 30 20.94 16.78 -7.86
C ARG A 30 20.30 15.52 -8.41
N GLU A 31 21.06 14.57 -8.90
CA GLU A 31 20.52 13.32 -9.47
C GLU A 31 20.03 12.38 -8.36
N GLY A 32 20.70 12.32 -7.22
CA GLY A 32 20.26 11.56 -6.05
C GLY A 32 18.92 12.07 -5.50
N CYS A 33 18.75 13.36 -5.36
CA CYS A 33 17.55 13.97 -4.81
C CYS A 33 16.30 13.75 -5.70
N VAL A 34 16.44 13.75 -7.02
CA VAL A 34 15.33 13.47 -7.96
C VAL A 34 14.92 12.01 -7.91
N MET A 35 15.88 11.07 -7.82
CA MET A 35 15.59 9.64 -7.70
C MET A 35 14.91 9.29 -6.38
N ASP A 36 15.31 9.92 -5.28
CA ASP A 36 14.70 9.70 -3.97
C ASP A 36 13.29 10.30 -3.89
N PHE A 37 13.03 11.42 -4.56
CA PHE A 37 11.69 11.99 -4.66
C PHE A 37 10.73 11.09 -5.48
N GLN A 38 11.18 10.56 -6.62
CA GLN A 38 10.38 9.63 -7.42
C GLN A 38 10.08 8.34 -6.63
N PHE A 39 11.06 7.84 -5.90
CA PHE A 39 10.87 6.68 -5.04
C PHE A 39 9.86 6.96 -3.92
N ALA A 40 9.94 8.12 -3.27
CA ALA A 40 8.99 8.55 -2.25
C ALA A 40 7.57 8.69 -2.80
N ALA A 41 7.41 9.31 -3.96
CA ALA A 41 6.12 9.47 -4.63
C ALA A 41 5.51 8.11 -4.99
N THR A 42 6.31 7.19 -5.52
CA THR A 42 5.87 5.82 -5.84
C THR A 42 5.48 5.05 -4.59
N ALA A 43 6.30 5.11 -3.53
CA ALA A 43 6.01 4.46 -2.26
C ALA A 43 4.71 4.99 -1.64
N PHE A 44 4.49 6.31 -1.67
CA PHE A 44 3.26 6.93 -1.17
C PHE A 44 2.05 6.53 -2.01
N ALA A 45 2.13 6.63 -3.35
CA ALA A 45 1.03 6.26 -4.24
C ALA A 45 0.63 4.79 -4.07
N THR A 46 1.62 3.90 -3.93
CA THR A 46 1.39 2.48 -3.69
C THR A 46 0.73 2.25 -2.33
N ALA A 47 1.25 2.85 -1.26
CA ALA A 47 0.68 2.76 0.08
C ALA A 47 -0.76 3.31 0.11
N PHE A 48 -0.98 4.49 -0.47
CA PHE A 48 -2.30 5.13 -0.55
C PHE A 48 -3.32 4.25 -1.28
N THR A 49 -2.94 3.68 -2.42
CA THR A 49 -3.85 2.84 -3.22
C THR A 49 -4.22 1.55 -2.49
N ILE A 50 -3.26 0.93 -1.78
CA ILE A 50 -3.50 -0.35 -1.10
C ILE A 50 -4.28 -0.17 0.20
N ILE A 51 -3.99 0.85 0.98
CA ILE A 51 -4.71 1.17 2.22
C ILE A 51 -6.14 1.62 1.90
N ASP A 52 -6.33 2.25 0.71
CA ASP A 52 -7.63 2.73 0.21
C ASP A 52 -8.37 3.64 1.22
N PRO A 53 -7.85 4.84 1.51
CA PRO A 53 -8.45 5.76 2.48
C PRO A 53 -9.92 6.08 2.20
N ILE A 54 -10.31 6.06 0.92
CA ILE A 54 -11.67 6.42 0.48
C ILE A 54 -12.61 5.24 0.71
N GLY A 55 -12.18 4.01 0.42
CA GLY A 55 -12.93 2.80 0.73
C GLY A 55 -13.11 2.56 2.23
N MET A 56 -12.23 3.13 3.07
CA MET A 56 -12.39 3.09 4.53
C MET A 56 -13.54 3.94 5.06
N ILE A 57 -14.06 4.92 4.29
CA ILE A 57 -15.14 5.81 4.72
C ILE A 57 -16.44 5.03 5.03
N PRO A 58 -17.04 4.29 4.07
CA PRO A 58 -18.27 3.56 4.34
C PRO A 58 -18.08 2.46 5.39
N LEU A 59 -16.90 1.83 5.42
CA LEU A 59 -16.58 0.80 6.39
C LEU A 59 -16.54 1.36 7.83
N THR A 60 -15.88 2.51 8.01
CA THR A 60 -15.85 3.19 9.31
C THR A 60 -17.26 3.51 9.80
N LEU A 61 -18.12 4.00 8.91
CA LEU A 61 -19.51 4.31 9.26
C LEU A 61 -20.32 3.04 9.56
N ALA A 62 -20.10 1.96 8.81
CA ALA A 62 -20.76 0.67 9.09
C ALA A 62 -20.37 0.11 10.45
N SER A 63 -19.09 0.22 10.84
CA SER A 63 -18.59 -0.31 12.12
C SER A 63 -18.85 0.60 13.33
N THR A 64 -19.11 1.91 13.10
CA THR A 64 -19.20 2.90 14.18
C THR A 64 -20.44 3.79 14.10
N GLY A 65 -21.40 3.50 13.19
CA GLY A 65 -22.54 4.35 12.88
C GLY A 65 -23.45 4.65 14.08
N ASN A 66 -23.56 3.70 15.00
CA ASN A 66 -24.41 3.80 16.18
C ASN A 66 -23.72 4.50 17.38
N LEU A 67 -22.44 4.90 17.23
CA LEU A 67 -21.66 5.46 18.32
C LEU A 67 -21.63 6.98 18.29
N ALA A 68 -21.50 7.58 19.48
CA ALA A 68 -21.25 9.01 19.61
C ALA A 68 -19.92 9.42 18.94
N ALA A 69 -19.82 10.68 18.51
CA ALA A 69 -18.63 11.17 17.78
C ALA A 69 -17.32 10.97 18.54
N ASP A 70 -17.33 11.13 19.86
CA ASP A 70 -16.15 10.95 20.71
C ASP A 70 -15.71 9.48 20.78
N ALA A 71 -16.66 8.56 20.89
CA ALA A 71 -16.37 7.12 20.89
C ALA A 71 -15.81 6.69 19.51
N ARG A 72 -16.42 7.15 18.43
CA ARG A 72 -15.92 6.91 17.05
C ARG A 72 -14.48 7.42 16.90
N SER A 73 -14.19 8.64 17.38
CA SER A 73 -12.86 9.22 17.29
C SER A 73 -11.81 8.38 18.01
N LYS A 74 -12.14 7.83 19.20
CA LYS A 74 -11.25 6.94 19.94
C LYS A 74 -10.96 5.65 19.16
N ILE A 75 -12.00 5.05 18.59
CA ILE A 75 -11.90 3.83 17.77
C ILE A 75 -11.00 4.07 16.55
N VAL A 76 -11.22 5.16 15.82
CA VAL A 76 -10.39 5.50 14.65
C VAL A 76 -8.94 5.72 15.03
N ASN A 77 -8.67 6.45 16.13
CA ASN A 77 -7.30 6.66 16.61
C ASN A 77 -6.62 5.34 16.97
N GLN A 78 -7.33 4.47 17.68
CA GLN A 78 -6.81 3.16 18.08
C GLN A 78 -6.56 2.26 16.86
N ALA A 79 -7.48 2.22 15.89
CA ALA A 79 -7.34 1.44 14.67
C ALA A 79 -6.08 1.84 13.88
N VAL A 80 -5.88 3.13 13.66
CA VAL A 80 -4.71 3.64 12.92
C VAL A 80 -3.42 3.40 13.69
N LEU A 81 -3.43 3.55 15.02
CA LEU A 81 -2.26 3.28 15.85
C LEU A 81 -1.85 1.80 15.81
N VAL A 82 -2.81 0.89 15.93
CA VAL A 82 -2.58 -0.56 15.83
C VAL A 82 -2.06 -0.91 14.43
N ALA A 83 -2.68 -0.38 13.38
CA ALA A 83 -2.23 -0.60 12.01
C ALA A 83 -0.79 -0.09 11.79
N ALA A 84 -0.47 1.11 12.27
CA ALA A 84 0.89 1.66 12.21
C ALA A 84 1.91 0.76 12.92
N GLY A 85 1.56 0.25 14.10
CA GLY A 85 2.39 -0.69 14.86
C GLY A 85 2.65 -1.99 14.09
N ILE A 86 1.60 -2.58 13.51
CA ILE A 86 1.72 -3.81 12.68
C ILE A 86 2.61 -3.57 11.46
N MET A 87 2.42 -2.44 10.76
CA MET A 87 3.20 -2.13 9.56
C MET A 87 4.67 -1.87 9.90
N LEU A 88 4.94 -1.15 11.00
CA LEU A 88 6.31 -0.93 11.47
C LEU A 88 6.98 -2.26 11.86
N PHE A 89 6.28 -3.08 12.62
CA PHE A 89 6.76 -4.40 13.02
C PHE A 89 7.08 -5.28 11.80
N MET A 90 6.14 -5.40 10.88
CA MET A 90 6.33 -6.20 9.66
C MET A 90 7.41 -5.63 8.75
N GLY A 91 7.54 -4.33 8.63
CA GLY A 91 8.60 -3.71 7.83
C GLY A 91 10.01 -3.96 8.38
N VAL A 92 10.15 -4.08 9.72
CA VAL A 92 11.45 -4.36 10.37
C VAL A 92 11.72 -5.87 10.44
N VAL A 93 10.74 -6.65 10.88
CA VAL A 93 10.93 -8.08 11.19
C VAL A 93 10.60 -8.98 10.00
N GLY A 94 9.84 -8.50 9.03
CA GLY A 94 9.30 -9.33 7.96
C GLY A 94 10.36 -9.98 7.06
N ARG A 95 11.45 -9.28 6.69
CA ARG A 95 12.54 -9.90 5.90
C ARG A 95 13.24 -11.05 6.66
N PRO A 96 13.71 -10.86 7.90
CA PRO A 96 14.26 -11.96 8.70
C PRO A 96 13.27 -13.12 8.87
N LEU A 97 11.99 -12.81 9.10
CA LEU A 97 10.94 -13.80 9.25
C LEU A 97 10.76 -14.65 7.99
N LEU A 98 10.67 -14.03 6.82
CA LEU A 98 10.59 -14.77 5.55
C LEU A 98 11.81 -15.66 5.33
N GLY A 99 13.00 -15.14 5.65
CA GLY A 99 14.25 -15.90 5.56
C GLY A 99 14.27 -17.14 6.47
N SER A 100 13.78 -17.01 7.71
CA SER A 100 13.70 -18.12 8.66
C SER A 100 12.69 -19.21 8.24
N LEU A 101 11.66 -18.84 7.51
CA LEU A 101 10.67 -19.75 6.94
C LEU A 101 11.08 -20.35 5.59
N GLY A 102 12.26 -19.97 5.06
CA GLY A 102 12.70 -20.39 3.72
C GLY A 102 11.90 -19.79 2.56
N ILE A 103 11.12 -18.74 2.81
CA ILE A 103 10.29 -18.08 1.80
C ILE A 103 11.16 -17.05 1.06
N THR A 104 11.28 -17.25 -0.25
CA THR A 104 12.01 -16.29 -1.09
C THR A 104 11.19 -15.04 -1.34
N LEU A 105 11.87 -13.89 -1.48
CA LEU A 105 11.20 -12.62 -1.77
C LEU A 105 10.37 -12.66 -3.08
N PRO A 106 10.86 -13.25 -4.20
CA PRO A 106 10.04 -13.41 -5.40
C PRO A 106 8.75 -14.21 -5.15
N ALA A 107 8.81 -15.32 -4.41
CA ALA A 107 7.62 -16.10 -4.07
C ALA A 107 6.61 -15.28 -3.25
N PHE A 108 7.10 -14.53 -2.26
CA PHE A 108 6.27 -13.65 -1.44
C PHE A 108 5.65 -12.51 -2.26
N THR A 109 6.39 -11.94 -3.22
CA THR A 109 5.91 -10.89 -4.13
C THR A 109 4.79 -11.40 -5.04
N ILE A 110 4.92 -12.63 -5.57
CA ILE A 110 3.87 -13.28 -6.38
C ILE A 110 2.62 -13.50 -5.54
N ALA A 111 2.76 -14.09 -4.35
CA ALA A 111 1.63 -14.34 -3.45
C ALA A 111 0.92 -13.05 -3.04
N GLY A 112 1.69 -12.00 -2.70
CA GLY A 112 1.17 -10.67 -2.40
C GLY A 112 0.43 -10.06 -3.59
N GLY A 113 0.97 -10.17 -4.80
CA GLY A 113 0.31 -9.72 -6.04
C GLY A 113 -1.02 -10.43 -6.29
N ILE A 114 -1.10 -11.74 -6.09
CA ILE A 114 -2.34 -12.51 -6.21
C ILE A 114 -3.38 -12.03 -5.18
N LEU A 115 -2.98 -11.84 -3.93
CA LEU A 115 -3.88 -11.33 -2.88
C LEU A 115 -4.40 -9.93 -3.21
N LEU A 116 -3.53 -9.04 -3.68
CA LEU A 116 -3.92 -7.70 -4.12
C LEU A 116 -4.87 -7.73 -5.30
N PHE A 117 -4.69 -8.67 -6.23
CA PHE A 117 -5.58 -8.84 -7.38
C PHE A 117 -6.99 -9.27 -6.95
N LEU A 118 -7.10 -10.17 -5.98
CA LEU A 118 -8.38 -10.58 -5.41
C LEU A 118 -9.08 -9.40 -4.73
N ILE A 119 -8.34 -8.59 -3.96
CA ILE A 119 -8.88 -7.37 -3.34
C ILE A 119 -9.35 -6.36 -4.39
N ALA A 120 -8.60 -6.20 -5.48
CA ALA A 120 -8.96 -5.32 -6.59
C ALA A 120 -10.26 -5.78 -7.28
N ILE A 121 -10.46 -7.09 -7.46
CA ILE A 121 -11.70 -7.66 -7.97
C ILE A 121 -12.88 -7.31 -7.05
N ASP A 122 -12.71 -7.44 -5.74
CA ASP A 122 -13.75 -7.08 -4.76
C ASP A 122 -14.14 -5.60 -4.87
N MET A 123 -13.15 -4.72 -5.02
CA MET A 123 -13.40 -3.28 -5.20
C MET A 123 -14.14 -2.97 -6.51
N LEU A 124 -13.79 -3.67 -7.61
CA LEU A 124 -14.39 -3.45 -8.94
C LEU A 124 -15.84 -3.90 -9.00
N PHE A 125 -16.14 -5.07 -8.47
CA PHE A 125 -17.46 -5.70 -8.62
C PHE A 125 -18.37 -5.44 -7.44
N ALA A 126 -17.90 -4.73 -6.41
CA ALA A 126 -18.58 -4.54 -5.13
C ALA A 126 -19.06 -5.89 -4.54
N ARG A 127 -18.30 -6.96 -4.82
CA ARG A 127 -18.58 -8.31 -4.31
C ARG A 127 -17.83 -8.52 -3.00
N LYS A 128 -18.48 -9.17 -2.07
CA LYS A 128 -17.84 -9.67 -0.85
C LYS A 128 -17.28 -11.05 -1.18
N THR A 129 -16.05 -11.14 -1.70
CA THR A 129 -15.44 -12.43 -2.09
C THR A 129 -14.71 -13.11 -0.92
N GLY A 130 -14.96 -12.70 0.32
CA GLY A 130 -14.35 -13.36 1.49
C GLY A 130 -12.86 -13.08 1.72
N VAL A 131 -12.16 -12.42 0.79
CA VAL A 131 -10.75 -12.01 0.99
C VAL A 131 -10.65 -10.81 1.93
N LYS A 132 -11.66 -9.93 1.90
CA LYS A 132 -11.78 -8.83 2.88
C LYS A 132 -12.64 -9.22 4.08
N ARG A 133 -13.66 -10.09 3.92
CA ARG A 133 -14.54 -10.61 4.99
C ARG A 133 -15.43 -11.75 4.51
N THR A 134 -15.62 -12.75 5.38
CA THR A 134 -16.73 -13.70 5.30
C THR A 134 -17.95 -13.14 6.03
N ASP A 135 -19.17 -13.63 5.71
CA ASP A 135 -20.39 -13.22 6.41
C ASP A 135 -20.36 -13.60 7.90
N GLU A 136 -19.57 -14.63 8.27
CA GLU A 136 -19.30 -15.04 9.65
C GLU A 136 -18.41 -14.03 10.36
N GLU A 137 -17.33 -13.57 9.73
CA GLU A 137 -16.47 -12.52 10.28
C GLU A 137 -17.20 -11.18 10.43
N GLU A 138 -18.22 -10.89 9.60
CA GLU A 138 -19.06 -9.70 9.78
C GLU A 138 -19.98 -9.82 10.98
N ARG A 139 -20.50 -11.02 11.27
CA ARG A 139 -21.30 -11.29 12.48
C ARG A 139 -20.45 -11.27 13.74
N GLU A 140 -19.30 -11.92 13.71
CA GLU A 140 -18.32 -11.88 14.80
C GLU A 140 -17.81 -10.44 15.05
N ALA A 141 -17.60 -9.65 13.99
CA ALA A 141 -17.21 -8.24 14.11
C ALA A 141 -18.28 -7.36 14.78
N ALA A 142 -19.54 -7.73 14.67
CA ALA A 142 -20.63 -7.05 15.37
C ALA A 142 -20.70 -7.38 16.87
N GLU A 143 -20.10 -8.48 17.28
CA GLU A 143 -20.04 -8.98 18.67
C GLU A 143 -18.70 -8.67 19.36
N VAL A 144 -17.68 -8.18 18.62
CA VAL A 144 -16.35 -7.90 19.17
C VAL A 144 -16.38 -6.65 20.06
N GLU A 145 -15.85 -6.78 21.25
CA GLU A 145 -15.73 -5.68 22.25
C GLU A 145 -14.96 -4.46 21.74
N ASN A 146 -14.12 -4.58 20.69
CA ASN A 146 -13.31 -3.47 20.21
C ASN A 146 -13.25 -3.39 18.66
N PRO A 147 -14.16 -2.63 18.02
CA PRO A 147 -14.20 -2.45 16.58
C PRO A 147 -12.96 -1.73 16.00
N ALA A 148 -12.09 -1.18 16.84
CA ALA A 148 -10.85 -0.55 16.41
C ALA A 148 -9.81 -1.58 15.94
N VAL A 149 -9.69 -2.71 16.63
CA VAL A 149 -8.73 -3.76 16.27
C VAL A 149 -9.29 -4.59 15.14
N PHE A 150 -10.50 -5.05 15.29
CA PHE A 150 -11.21 -5.83 14.29
C PHE A 150 -12.59 -5.19 14.01
N PRO A 151 -12.91 -4.83 12.78
CA PRO A 151 -12.18 -5.12 11.52
C PRO A 151 -11.32 -3.98 11.00
N LEU A 152 -11.28 -2.82 11.66
CA LEU A 152 -10.68 -1.62 11.07
C LEU A 152 -9.16 -1.73 10.92
N ALA A 153 -8.43 -2.06 12.00
CA ALA A 153 -6.97 -2.20 11.90
C ALA A 153 -6.60 -3.47 11.13
N VAL A 154 -7.18 -4.60 11.48
CA VAL A 154 -6.95 -5.92 10.88
C VAL A 154 -8.29 -6.51 10.46
N PRO A 155 -8.49 -6.96 9.22
CA PRO A 155 -7.53 -7.03 8.11
C PRO A 155 -7.50 -5.80 7.19
N MET A 156 -8.28 -4.73 7.47
CA MET A 156 -8.56 -3.71 6.48
C MET A 156 -7.38 -2.76 6.20
N ILE A 157 -6.84 -2.10 7.22
CA ILE A 157 -5.71 -1.15 7.04
C ILE A 157 -4.40 -1.93 6.89
N SER A 158 -4.12 -2.87 7.80
CA SER A 158 -2.90 -3.69 7.81
C SER A 158 -3.17 -5.12 7.33
N GLY A 159 -3.88 -5.24 6.23
CA GLY A 159 -4.17 -6.53 5.61
C GLY A 159 -2.96 -7.18 4.93
N PRO A 160 -3.13 -8.43 4.44
CA PRO A 160 -2.06 -9.17 3.79
C PRO A 160 -1.42 -8.42 2.63
N GLY A 161 -2.22 -7.69 1.84
CA GLY A 161 -1.74 -6.87 0.74
C GLY A 161 -0.84 -5.72 1.19
N THR A 162 -1.22 -5.02 2.27
CA THR A 162 -0.44 -3.92 2.83
C THR A 162 0.88 -4.44 3.39
N ILE A 163 0.85 -5.56 4.12
CA ILE A 163 2.04 -6.23 4.67
C ILE A 163 2.98 -6.65 3.53
N ALA A 164 2.45 -7.33 2.49
CA ALA A 164 3.24 -7.73 1.33
C ALA A 164 3.95 -6.55 0.66
N THR A 165 3.25 -5.42 0.54
CA THR A 165 3.80 -4.23 -0.09
C THR A 165 4.85 -3.53 0.75
N VAL A 166 4.66 -3.41 2.08
CA VAL A 166 5.68 -2.90 2.99
C VAL A 166 6.97 -3.72 2.86
N LEU A 167 6.85 -5.04 2.92
CA LEU A 167 7.98 -5.94 2.77
C LEU A 167 8.68 -5.80 1.42
N LEU A 168 7.91 -5.70 0.33
CA LEU A 168 8.45 -5.48 -1.00
C LEU A 168 9.20 -4.15 -1.08
N LEU A 169 8.59 -3.04 -0.68
CA LEU A 169 9.22 -1.72 -0.76
C LEU A 169 10.48 -1.64 0.11
N VAL A 170 10.44 -2.18 1.33
CA VAL A 170 11.63 -2.27 2.20
C VAL A 170 12.71 -3.14 1.56
N SER A 171 12.36 -4.21 0.85
CA SER A 171 13.35 -5.05 0.18
C SER A 171 14.03 -4.34 -1.00
N LEU A 172 13.30 -3.51 -1.73
CA LEU A 172 13.84 -2.72 -2.84
C LEU A 172 14.82 -1.63 -2.38
N THR A 173 14.85 -1.30 -1.10
CA THR A 173 15.85 -0.35 -0.56
C THR A 173 17.26 -0.91 -0.48
N HIS A 174 17.44 -2.24 -0.61
CA HIS A 174 18.73 -2.93 -0.47
C HIS A 174 19.48 -2.60 0.83
N GLY A 175 18.76 -2.20 1.89
CA GLY A 175 19.35 -1.85 3.19
C GLY A 175 19.77 -0.39 3.34
N ASP A 176 19.49 0.44 2.35
CA ASP A 176 19.72 1.89 2.45
C ASP A 176 18.77 2.49 3.50
N ARG A 177 19.36 3.02 4.58
CA ARG A 177 18.61 3.58 5.72
C ARG A 177 17.72 4.76 5.33
N LEU A 178 18.19 5.61 4.40
CA LEU A 178 17.41 6.75 3.92
C LEU A 178 16.16 6.28 3.19
N ARG A 179 16.30 5.33 2.28
CA ARG A 179 15.18 4.78 1.51
C ARG A 179 14.21 3.99 2.40
N ILE A 180 14.71 3.28 3.42
CA ILE A 180 13.85 2.65 4.43
C ILE A 180 13.02 3.72 5.16
N ALA A 181 13.64 4.82 5.59
CA ALA A 181 12.93 5.92 6.23
C ALA A 181 11.89 6.56 5.29
N ILE A 182 12.20 6.70 3.99
CA ILE A 182 11.25 7.16 2.98
C ILE A 182 10.05 6.23 2.87
N VAL A 183 10.24 4.91 2.84
CA VAL A 183 9.13 3.95 2.81
C VAL A 183 8.23 4.12 4.04
N PHE A 184 8.80 4.13 5.24
CA PHE A 184 8.01 4.29 6.46
C PHE A 184 7.30 5.64 6.52
N SER A 185 7.95 6.74 6.11
CA SER A 185 7.32 8.06 6.06
C SER A 185 6.16 8.11 5.06
N ALA A 186 6.30 7.46 3.90
CA ALA A 186 5.24 7.35 2.90
C ALA A 186 4.02 6.58 3.45
N TYR A 187 4.24 5.47 4.17
CA TYR A 187 3.16 4.74 4.83
C TYR A 187 2.51 5.53 5.95
N LEU A 188 3.29 6.22 6.78
CA LEU A 188 2.74 7.10 7.82
C LEU A 188 1.91 8.25 7.23
N ALA A 189 2.36 8.83 6.12
CA ALA A 189 1.59 9.84 5.40
C ALA A 189 0.28 9.27 4.84
N ALA A 190 0.29 8.07 4.25
CA ALA A 190 -0.92 7.39 3.78
C ALA A 190 -1.87 7.05 4.93
N LEU A 191 -1.34 6.58 6.07
CA LEU A 191 -2.13 6.35 7.30
C LEU A 191 -2.72 7.64 7.86
N LEU A 192 -1.98 8.75 7.81
CA LEU A 192 -2.50 10.06 8.22
C LEU A 192 -3.68 10.50 7.35
N VAL A 193 -3.58 10.33 6.04
CA VAL A 193 -4.70 10.60 5.12
C VAL A 193 -5.87 9.67 5.42
N THR A 194 -5.63 8.38 5.65
CA THR A 194 -6.67 7.42 6.05
C THR A 194 -7.35 7.83 7.35
N TRP A 195 -6.58 8.23 8.35
CA TRP A 195 -7.09 8.73 9.62
C TRP A 195 -7.98 9.97 9.42
N LEU A 196 -7.56 10.93 8.60
CA LEU A 196 -8.36 12.11 8.27
C LEU A 196 -9.66 11.73 7.56
N CYS A 197 -9.61 10.82 6.59
CA CYS A 197 -10.80 10.33 5.87
C CYS A 197 -11.77 9.63 6.82
N MET A 198 -11.28 8.75 7.71
CA MET A 198 -12.10 8.05 8.69
C MET A 198 -12.73 9.00 9.71
N ARG A 199 -12.00 10.01 10.18
CA ARG A 199 -12.55 11.06 11.08
C ARG A 199 -13.58 11.93 10.39
N ALA A 200 -13.34 12.28 9.14
CA ALA A 200 -14.26 13.07 8.32
C ALA A 200 -15.33 12.22 7.60
N ALA A 201 -15.45 10.93 7.91
CA ALA A 201 -16.26 9.98 7.16
C ALA A 201 -17.70 10.44 6.95
N THR A 202 -18.36 10.99 7.98
CA THR A 202 -19.75 11.51 7.89
C THR A 202 -19.84 12.71 6.93
N LEU A 203 -18.86 13.62 6.97
CA LEU A 203 -18.80 14.79 6.09
C LEU A 203 -18.53 14.36 4.66
N LEU A 204 -17.54 13.50 4.44
CA LEU A 204 -17.16 13.00 3.12
C LEU A 204 -18.30 12.21 2.48
N LEU A 205 -19.00 11.36 3.24
CA LEU A 205 -20.16 10.66 2.74
C LEU A 205 -21.29 11.64 2.33
N ARG A 206 -21.47 12.72 3.07
CA ARG A 206 -22.47 13.75 2.73
C ARG A 206 -22.11 14.50 1.44
N ILE A 207 -20.81 14.78 1.21
CA ILE A 207 -20.33 15.52 0.03
C ILE A 207 -20.35 14.63 -1.22
N PHE A 208 -19.76 13.44 -1.14
CA PHE A 208 -19.59 12.55 -2.29
C PHE A 208 -20.79 11.63 -2.53
N GLY A 209 -21.61 11.41 -1.50
CA GLY A 209 -22.66 10.40 -1.51
C GLY A 209 -22.12 8.97 -1.65
N ASN A 210 -22.97 7.98 -1.49
CA ASN A 210 -22.59 6.58 -1.66
C ASN A 210 -22.10 6.30 -3.09
N THR A 211 -22.77 6.87 -4.09
CA THR A 211 -22.42 6.68 -5.50
C THR A 211 -21.02 7.21 -5.82
N GLY A 212 -20.69 8.43 -5.34
CA GLY A 212 -19.37 9.03 -5.56
C GLY A 212 -18.24 8.20 -4.95
N ILE A 213 -18.43 7.75 -3.72
CA ILE A 213 -17.46 6.87 -3.04
C ILE A 213 -17.29 5.56 -3.82
N HIS A 214 -18.37 4.91 -4.25
CA HIS A 214 -18.28 3.68 -5.03
C HIS A 214 -17.56 3.87 -6.37
N VAL A 215 -17.78 4.99 -7.06
CA VAL A 215 -17.06 5.29 -8.32
C VAL A 215 -15.56 5.42 -8.08
N VAL A 216 -15.16 6.20 -7.07
CA VAL A 216 -13.74 6.39 -6.75
C VAL A 216 -13.09 5.07 -6.30
N THR A 217 -13.76 4.30 -5.44
CA THR A 217 -13.26 2.98 -5.02
C THR A 217 -13.07 2.02 -6.20
N ARG A 218 -13.98 2.02 -7.18
CA ARG A 218 -13.82 1.21 -8.40
C ARG A 218 -12.64 1.66 -9.25
N LEU A 219 -12.41 2.97 -9.41
CA LEU A 219 -11.25 3.50 -10.13
C LEU A 219 -9.94 3.10 -9.43
N LEU A 220 -9.88 3.21 -8.12
CA LEU A 220 -8.74 2.73 -7.33
C LEU A 220 -8.56 1.21 -7.46
N GLY A 221 -9.66 0.45 -7.55
CA GLY A 221 -9.63 -0.99 -7.82
C GLY A 221 -8.97 -1.34 -9.15
N ILE A 222 -9.19 -0.56 -10.22
CA ILE A 222 -8.52 -0.76 -11.51
C ILE A 222 -7.01 -0.54 -11.37
N ILE A 223 -6.60 0.53 -10.68
CA ILE A 223 -5.19 0.84 -10.43
C ILE A 223 -4.56 -0.28 -9.59
N LEU A 224 -5.26 -0.74 -8.56
CA LEU A 224 -4.80 -1.82 -7.70
C LEU A 224 -4.63 -3.13 -8.48
N ALA A 225 -5.57 -3.46 -9.40
CA ALA A 225 -5.45 -4.62 -10.27
C ALA A 225 -4.19 -4.57 -11.13
N ALA A 226 -3.91 -3.40 -11.74
CA ALA A 226 -2.70 -3.21 -12.54
C ALA A 226 -1.42 -3.36 -11.71
N LEU A 227 -1.38 -2.76 -10.49
CA LEU A 227 -0.26 -2.92 -9.55
C LEU A 227 -0.08 -4.39 -9.13
N ALA A 228 -1.17 -5.10 -8.87
CA ALA A 228 -1.16 -6.51 -8.50
C ALA A 228 -0.54 -7.39 -9.59
N VAL A 229 -0.95 -7.19 -10.84
CA VAL A 229 -0.37 -7.89 -12.00
C VAL A 229 1.12 -7.54 -12.14
N GLN A 230 1.49 -6.27 -11.96
CA GLN A 230 2.90 -5.85 -12.01
C GLN A 230 3.74 -6.55 -10.94
N PHE A 231 3.20 -6.75 -9.73
CA PHE A 231 3.90 -7.49 -8.66
C PHE A 231 4.12 -8.95 -9.04
N VAL A 232 3.11 -9.62 -9.62
CA VAL A 232 3.26 -11.00 -10.11
C VAL A 232 4.33 -11.07 -11.19
N LEU A 233 4.31 -10.16 -12.18
CA LEU A 233 5.31 -10.12 -13.24
C LEU A 233 6.72 -9.88 -12.70
N ASN A 234 6.89 -8.93 -11.78
CA ASN A 234 8.18 -8.65 -11.15
C ASN A 234 8.69 -9.87 -10.37
N GLY A 235 7.82 -10.51 -9.58
CA GLY A 235 8.16 -11.71 -8.84
C GLY A 235 8.60 -12.86 -9.77
N LEU A 236 7.91 -13.06 -10.89
CA LEU A 236 8.29 -14.06 -11.90
C LEU A 236 9.66 -13.76 -12.54
N MET A 237 9.90 -12.50 -12.93
CA MET A 237 11.18 -12.08 -13.52
C MET A 237 12.37 -12.22 -12.55
N ASP A 238 12.12 -12.08 -11.25
CA ASP A 238 13.16 -12.21 -10.22
C ASP A 238 13.39 -13.67 -9.77
N THR A 239 12.58 -14.62 -10.25
CA THR A 239 12.81 -16.04 -9.96
C THR A 239 14.04 -16.58 -10.69
N PRO A 240 14.82 -17.46 -10.05
CA PRO A 240 16.00 -18.08 -10.68
C PRO A 240 15.66 -18.90 -11.94
N LEU A 241 14.38 -19.31 -12.09
CA LEU A 241 13.92 -20.13 -13.21
C LEU A 241 13.93 -19.40 -14.56
N LEU A 242 13.77 -18.06 -14.55
CA LEU A 242 13.76 -17.24 -15.76
C LEU A 242 15.08 -16.51 -16.04
N LYS A 243 16.06 -16.61 -15.14
CA LYS A 243 17.41 -16.03 -15.29
C LYS A 243 18.42 -16.98 -15.98
N ARG A 244 17.94 -17.93 -16.81
CA ARG A 244 18.80 -18.75 -17.68
C ARG A 244 19.12 -18.04 -18.98
#